data_43a23ad0a24c6ed5eb7892c3a92a3235
#
_entry.id   43a23ad0a24c6ed5eb7892c3a92a3235
#
_cell.length_a   1.000
_cell.length_b   1.000
_cell.length_c   1.000
_cell.angle_alpha   90.00
_cell.angle_beta   90.00
_cell.angle_gamma   90.00
#
_symmetry.space_group_name_H-M   'P 1'
#
loop_
_entity.id
_entity.type
_entity.pdbx_description
1 polymer ?
#
loop_
_entity_poly.entity_id
_entity_poly.type
_entity_poly.pdbx_seq_one_letter_code
_entity_poly.pdbx_strand_id
1 'polypeptide(L)'
;MSTDPLPQQQIVDQLKEKAYIKAMIYDQSLETFNQLKEVLSEMSNDLNEMMEDAPNNRRIRLEYRDRGKFEAELKFADDVLIFSMHTDIFQFDRDHSIWKTPYAKQNKFNTYCGVISVYNFLSDSFKYNRKSLYAIDE
;
A
#
# COMPACT_ATOMS: atom_id res chain seq x y z
N MET A 1 -26.98 -42.11 4.07
CA MET A 1 -25.64 -41.81 3.55
C MET A 1 -25.34 -40.34 3.79
N SER A 2 -24.26 -40.02 4.49
CA SER A 2 -23.89 -38.64 4.72
C SER A 2 -23.31 -38.04 3.45
N THR A 3 -23.78 -36.85 3.06
CA THR A 3 -23.23 -36.08 1.95
C THR A 3 -22.20 -35.07 2.40
N ASP A 4 -21.93 -35.03 3.71
CA ASP A 4 -20.95 -34.11 4.27
C ASP A 4 -19.53 -34.50 3.88
N PRO A 5 -18.68 -33.56 3.47
CA PRO A 5 -17.29 -33.88 3.15
C PRO A 5 -16.53 -34.33 4.39
N LEU A 6 -15.49 -35.12 4.17
CA LEU A 6 -14.60 -35.55 5.26
C LEU A 6 -13.91 -34.32 5.87
N PRO A 7 -13.56 -34.34 7.17
CA PRO A 7 -12.88 -33.20 7.80
C PRO A 7 -11.62 -32.78 7.09
N GLN A 8 -10.81 -33.72 6.57
CA GLN A 8 -9.61 -33.39 5.81
C GLN A 8 -9.96 -32.64 4.53
N GLN A 9 -11.06 -33.04 3.87
CA GLN A 9 -11.48 -32.37 2.64
C GLN A 9 -11.94 -30.95 2.92
N GLN A 10 -12.65 -30.74 4.04
CA GLN A 10 -13.05 -29.39 4.45
C GLN A 10 -11.85 -28.48 4.69
N ILE A 11 -10.80 -29.00 5.33
CA ILE A 11 -9.56 -28.26 5.57
C ILE A 11 -8.89 -27.87 4.25
N VAL A 12 -8.78 -28.82 3.32
CA VAL A 12 -8.18 -28.58 2.02
C VAL A 12 -8.95 -27.51 1.24
N ASP A 13 -10.28 -27.59 1.25
CA ASP A 13 -11.13 -26.61 0.55
C ASP A 13 -10.95 -25.21 1.11
N GLN A 14 -10.89 -25.09 2.45
CA GLN A 14 -10.65 -23.81 3.11
C GLN A 14 -9.27 -23.24 2.77
N LEU A 15 -8.24 -24.08 2.73
CA LEU A 15 -6.89 -23.66 2.38
C LEU A 15 -6.80 -23.16 0.95
N LYS A 16 -7.45 -23.87 0.03
CA LYS A 16 -7.50 -23.47 -1.39
C LYS A 16 -8.20 -22.12 -1.57
N GLU A 17 -9.34 -21.94 -0.92
CA GLU A 17 -10.12 -20.71 -0.96
C GLU A 17 -9.30 -19.53 -0.43
N LYS A 18 -8.67 -19.71 0.73
CA LYS A 18 -7.86 -18.69 1.36
C LYS A 18 -6.64 -18.32 0.52
N ALA A 19 -5.98 -19.32 -0.07
CA ALA A 19 -4.83 -19.08 -0.96
C ALA A 19 -5.24 -18.31 -2.20
N TYR A 20 -6.39 -18.65 -2.79
CA TYR A 20 -6.92 -17.97 -3.96
C TYR A 20 -7.20 -16.49 -3.65
N ILE A 21 -7.86 -16.21 -2.52
CA ILE A 21 -8.20 -14.86 -2.12
C ILE A 21 -6.94 -14.03 -1.90
N LYS A 22 -5.96 -14.60 -1.19
CA LYS A 22 -4.69 -13.92 -0.93
C LYS A 22 -3.97 -13.58 -2.22
N ALA A 23 -3.91 -14.51 -3.16
CA ALA A 23 -3.27 -14.28 -4.45
C ALA A 23 -3.98 -13.19 -5.24
N MET A 24 -5.31 -13.24 -5.28
CA MET A 24 -6.11 -12.26 -6.02
C MET A 24 -5.91 -10.85 -5.45
N ILE A 25 -5.98 -10.71 -4.12
CA ILE A 25 -5.84 -9.41 -3.48
C ILE A 25 -4.41 -8.90 -3.60
N TYR A 26 -3.42 -9.78 -3.49
CA TYR A 26 -2.03 -9.42 -3.71
C TYR A 26 -1.82 -8.83 -5.11
N ASP A 27 -2.34 -9.51 -6.13
CA ASP A 27 -2.21 -9.05 -7.51
C ASP A 27 -2.89 -7.70 -7.73
N GLN A 28 -4.07 -7.51 -7.19
CA GLN A 28 -4.81 -6.24 -7.27
C GLN A 28 -4.07 -5.13 -6.54
N SER A 29 -3.52 -5.43 -5.36
CA SER A 29 -2.77 -4.47 -4.57
C SER A 29 -1.50 -4.05 -5.29
N LEU A 30 -0.80 -4.98 -5.90
CA LEU A 30 0.41 -4.70 -6.66
C LEU A 30 0.11 -3.83 -7.89
N GLU A 31 -0.97 -4.13 -8.60
CA GLU A 31 -1.41 -3.32 -9.72
C GLU A 31 -1.72 -1.89 -9.29
N THR A 32 -2.47 -1.75 -8.20
CA THR A 32 -2.78 -0.43 -7.62
C THR A 32 -1.53 0.32 -7.22
N PHE A 33 -0.58 -0.37 -6.59
CA PHE A 33 0.68 0.24 -6.18
C PHE A 33 1.50 0.69 -7.39
N ASN A 34 1.53 -0.09 -8.45
CA ASN A 34 2.21 0.30 -9.68
C ASN A 34 1.57 1.53 -10.33
N GLN A 35 0.24 1.62 -10.32
CA GLN A 35 -0.48 2.81 -10.77
C GLN A 35 -0.13 4.02 -9.92
N LEU A 36 -0.04 3.85 -8.61
CA LEU A 36 0.37 4.92 -7.70
C LEU A 36 1.78 5.41 -8.04
N LYS A 37 2.71 4.50 -8.31
CA LYS A 37 4.07 4.86 -8.71
C LYS A 37 4.09 5.70 -9.98
N GLU A 38 3.29 5.34 -10.97
CA GLU A 38 3.18 6.10 -12.22
C GLU A 38 2.66 7.51 -11.95
N VAL A 39 1.61 7.64 -11.15
CA VAL A 39 1.03 8.94 -10.77
C VAL A 39 2.06 9.79 -10.04
N LEU A 40 2.78 9.21 -9.10
CA LEU A 40 3.82 9.94 -8.36
C LEU A 40 4.93 10.45 -9.26
N SER A 41 5.37 9.63 -10.20
CA SER A 41 6.41 10.00 -11.15
C SER A 41 5.94 11.14 -12.07
N GLU A 42 4.76 11.00 -12.64
CA GLU A 42 4.17 12.03 -13.52
C GLU A 42 3.94 13.34 -12.78
N MET A 43 3.37 13.26 -11.58
CA MET A 43 3.11 14.44 -10.75
C MET A 43 4.42 15.15 -10.40
N SER A 44 5.48 14.42 -10.09
CA SER A 44 6.78 15.00 -9.79
C SER A 44 7.32 15.79 -10.97
N ASN A 45 7.22 15.24 -12.18
CA ASN A 45 7.67 15.90 -13.38
C ASN A 45 6.84 17.16 -13.67
N ASP A 46 5.52 17.05 -13.57
CA ASP A 46 4.61 18.17 -13.81
C ASP A 46 4.84 19.32 -12.83
N LEU A 47 4.96 19.01 -11.55
CA LEU A 47 5.20 20.01 -10.53
C LEU A 47 6.58 20.65 -10.67
N ASN A 48 7.59 19.90 -11.05
CA ASN A 48 8.93 20.44 -11.31
C ASN A 48 8.91 21.41 -12.48
N GLU A 49 8.18 21.09 -13.54
CA GLU A 49 8.00 22.02 -14.67
C GLU A 49 7.33 23.33 -14.23
N MET A 50 6.29 23.23 -13.42
CA MET A 50 5.57 24.39 -12.91
C MET A 50 6.44 25.28 -12.02
N MET A 51 7.44 24.70 -11.35
CA MET A 51 8.34 25.41 -10.44
C MET A 51 9.67 25.81 -11.07
N GLU A 52 9.84 25.59 -12.36
CA GLU A 52 11.12 25.80 -13.04
C GLU A 52 11.64 27.25 -12.91
N ASP A 53 10.73 28.21 -12.94
CA ASP A 53 11.05 29.64 -12.83
C ASP A 53 11.13 30.11 -11.38
N ALA A 54 10.86 29.29 -10.41
CA ALA A 54 10.84 29.68 -9.01
C ALA A 54 12.26 29.91 -8.48
N PRO A 55 12.47 30.93 -7.61
CA PRO A 55 13.74 31.06 -6.91
C PRO A 55 14.01 29.85 -6.04
N ASN A 56 15.26 29.41 -6.00
CA ASN A 56 15.65 28.20 -5.20
C ASN A 56 14.94 26.92 -5.64
N ASN A 57 14.63 26.79 -6.92
CA ASN A 57 13.93 25.63 -7.45
C ASN A 57 14.61 24.30 -7.11
N ARG A 58 15.93 24.29 -6.95
CA ARG A 58 16.68 23.08 -6.58
C ARG A 58 16.31 22.56 -5.19
N ARG A 59 15.97 23.47 -4.27
CA ARG A 59 15.62 23.08 -2.90
C ARG A 59 14.21 22.53 -2.77
N ILE A 60 13.32 22.98 -3.65
CA ILE A 60 11.90 22.57 -3.62
C ILE A 60 11.58 21.53 -4.68
N ARG A 61 12.57 21.13 -5.46
CA ARG A 61 12.37 20.14 -6.53
C ARG A 61 11.94 18.79 -5.95
N LEU A 62 10.96 18.19 -6.59
CA LEU A 62 10.52 16.85 -6.25
C LEU A 62 11.42 15.82 -6.92
N GLU A 63 11.80 14.80 -6.15
CA GLU A 63 12.58 13.68 -6.66
C GLU A 63 11.82 12.38 -6.36
N TYR A 64 11.36 11.74 -7.43
CA TYR A 64 10.75 10.43 -7.34
C TYR A 64 11.81 9.35 -7.53
N ARG A 65 11.75 8.31 -6.68
CA ARG A 65 12.60 7.12 -6.81
C ARG A 65 11.77 5.87 -6.64
N ASP A 66 11.97 4.94 -7.55
CA ASP A 66 11.48 3.58 -7.39
C ASP A 66 12.48 2.82 -6.50
N ARG A 67 12.01 2.31 -5.36
CA ARG A 67 12.86 1.60 -4.41
C ARG A 67 12.61 0.10 -4.41
N GLY A 68 12.14 -0.44 -5.51
CA GLY A 68 11.86 -1.84 -5.67
C GLY A 68 10.38 -2.11 -5.85
N LYS A 69 10.04 -3.39 -5.83
CA LYS A 69 8.68 -3.83 -6.17
C LYS A 69 7.62 -3.28 -5.21
N PHE A 70 7.96 -3.13 -3.94
CA PHE A 70 7.02 -2.81 -2.88
C PHE A 70 7.26 -1.46 -2.21
N GLU A 71 8.13 -0.65 -2.78
CA GLU A 71 8.50 0.63 -2.18
C GLU A 71 8.73 1.70 -3.22
N ALA A 72 8.36 2.93 -2.87
CA ALA A 72 8.65 4.11 -3.67
C ALA A 72 8.94 5.28 -2.74
N GLU A 73 9.73 6.22 -3.21
CA GLU A 73 10.13 7.39 -2.44
C GLU A 73 9.83 8.66 -3.21
N LEU A 74 9.30 9.65 -2.50
CA LEU A 74 9.12 10.99 -3.04
C LEU A 74 9.78 11.98 -2.08
N LYS A 75 10.81 12.65 -2.55
CA LYS A 75 11.53 13.65 -1.78
C LYS A 75 11.18 15.04 -2.29
N PHE A 76 10.88 15.95 -1.39
CA PHE A 76 10.69 17.36 -1.72
C PHE A 76 11.16 18.21 -0.55
N ALA A 77 11.95 19.23 -0.85
CA ALA A 77 12.59 20.07 0.16
C ALA A 77 13.32 19.18 1.19
N ASP A 78 12.98 19.30 2.47
CA ASP A 78 13.60 18.52 3.53
C ASP A 78 12.78 17.30 3.94
N ASP A 79 11.68 17.03 3.25
CA ASP A 79 10.78 15.95 3.56
C ASP A 79 10.96 14.76 2.62
N VAL A 80 10.78 13.56 3.15
CA VAL A 80 10.81 12.33 2.37
C VAL A 80 9.56 11.53 2.67
N LEU A 81 8.78 11.25 1.63
CA LEU A 81 7.63 10.35 1.72
C LEU A 81 8.06 8.97 1.24
N ILE A 82 7.81 7.97 2.06
CA ILE A 82 8.04 6.57 1.69
C ILE A 82 6.68 5.89 1.53
N PHE A 83 6.43 5.36 0.35
CA PHE A 83 5.25 4.57 0.03
C PHE A 83 5.65 3.11 0.07
N SER A 84 4.94 2.33 0.85
CA SER A 84 5.28 0.92 1.06
C SER A 84 4.03 0.06 0.92
N MET A 85 4.10 -0.95 0.08
CA MET A 85 3.03 -1.94 -0.04
C MET A 85 3.34 -3.13 0.85
N HIS A 86 2.41 -3.48 1.73
CA HIS A 86 2.52 -4.70 2.52
C HIS A 86 2.23 -5.91 1.65
N THR A 87 3.04 -6.94 1.78
CA THR A 87 2.85 -8.19 1.02
C THR A 87 1.82 -9.10 1.67
N ASP A 88 1.53 -8.88 2.94
CA ASP A 88 0.50 -9.64 3.64
C ASP A 88 -0.88 -9.10 3.32
N ILE A 89 -1.83 -10.00 3.27
CA ILE A 89 -3.24 -9.68 3.06
C ILE A 89 -3.94 -9.75 4.41
N PHE A 90 -4.71 -8.71 4.71
CA PHE A 90 -5.38 -8.55 6.00
C PHE A 90 -6.88 -8.77 5.84
N GLN A 91 -7.51 -9.28 6.88
CA GLN A 91 -8.95 -9.32 6.98
C GLN A 91 -9.38 -8.41 8.13
N PHE A 92 -10.41 -7.60 7.90
CA PHE A 92 -10.95 -6.75 8.96
C PHE A 92 -11.52 -7.60 10.08
N ASP A 93 -11.30 -7.16 11.33
CA ASP A 93 -11.88 -7.81 12.51
C ASP A 93 -13.40 -7.81 12.43
N ARG A 94 -14.02 -8.82 13.02
CA ARG A 94 -15.47 -9.02 12.98
C ARG A 94 -16.26 -7.85 13.57
N ASP A 95 -15.68 -7.12 14.51
CA ASP A 95 -16.29 -5.94 15.12
C ASP A 95 -16.10 -4.66 14.30
N HIS A 96 -15.32 -4.72 13.21
CA HIS A 96 -15.13 -3.57 12.35
C HIS A 96 -16.42 -3.22 11.60
N SER A 97 -16.68 -1.93 11.42
CA SER A 97 -17.90 -1.45 10.79
C SER A 97 -18.11 -1.93 9.35
N ILE A 98 -17.04 -2.33 8.66
CA ILE A 98 -17.13 -2.81 7.27
C ILE A 98 -18.07 -4.03 7.16
N TRP A 99 -18.12 -4.88 8.19
CA TRP A 99 -18.97 -6.06 8.18
C TRP A 99 -20.46 -5.73 8.12
N LYS A 100 -20.83 -4.51 8.49
CA LYS A 100 -22.22 -4.04 8.46
C LYS A 100 -22.61 -3.40 7.12
N THR A 101 -21.64 -3.24 6.23
CA THR A 101 -21.86 -2.59 4.93
C THR A 101 -22.46 -3.57 3.92
N PRO A 102 -23.24 -3.07 2.94
CA PRO A 102 -23.70 -3.92 1.83
C PRO A 102 -22.55 -4.54 1.06
N TYR A 103 -21.43 -3.86 0.94
CA TYR A 103 -20.22 -4.33 0.26
C TYR A 103 -19.70 -5.65 0.86
N ALA A 104 -19.57 -5.70 2.19
CA ALA A 104 -19.13 -6.91 2.87
C ALA A 104 -20.20 -8.01 2.85
N LYS A 105 -21.49 -7.63 2.88
CA LYS A 105 -22.58 -8.59 2.85
C LYS A 105 -22.76 -9.25 1.49
N GLN A 106 -22.38 -8.60 0.42
CA GLN A 106 -22.43 -9.18 -0.93
C GLN A 106 -21.46 -10.35 -1.07
N ASN A 107 -20.29 -10.22 -0.46
CA ASN A 107 -19.25 -11.24 -0.54
C ASN A 107 -18.34 -11.10 0.67
N LYS A 108 -18.20 -12.18 1.45
CA LYS A 108 -17.32 -12.20 2.62
C LYS A 108 -15.86 -11.86 2.27
N PHE A 109 -15.46 -12.11 1.01
CA PHE A 109 -14.11 -11.81 0.55
C PHE A 109 -13.84 -10.31 0.47
N ASN A 110 -14.86 -9.49 0.45
CA ASN A 110 -14.74 -8.03 0.48
C ASN A 110 -14.26 -7.49 1.83
N THR A 111 -14.13 -8.36 2.84
CA THR A 111 -13.53 -8.02 4.13
C THR A 111 -12.02 -8.19 4.18
N TYR A 112 -11.43 -8.70 3.12
CA TYR A 112 -9.98 -8.80 2.97
C TYR A 112 -9.43 -7.58 2.24
N CYS A 113 -8.22 -7.19 2.56
CA CYS A 113 -7.57 -6.04 1.91
C CYS A 113 -6.06 -6.15 1.91
N GLY A 114 -5.44 -5.47 0.95
CA GLY A 114 -4.04 -5.12 1.02
C GLY A 114 -3.88 -3.79 1.73
N VAL A 115 -2.66 -3.45 2.09
CA VAL A 115 -2.35 -2.20 2.78
C VAL A 115 -1.18 -1.51 2.09
N ILE A 116 -1.34 -0.24 1.79
CA ILE A 116 -0.26 0.64 1.34
C ILE A 116 -0.09 1.69 2.42
N SER A 117 1.10 1.79 2.97
CA SER A 117 1.42 2.77 4.01
C SER A 117 2.22 3.91 3.43
N VAL A 118 1.97 5.11 3.93
CA VAL A 118 2.72 6.31 3.58
C VAL A 118 3.35 6.87 4.84
N TYR A 119 4.67 7.01 4.82
CA TYR A 119 5.43 7.54 5.95
C TYR A 119 6.08 8.84 5.53
N ASN A 120 5.99 9.86 6.37
CA ASN A 120 6.65 11.13 6.15
C ASN A 120 7.82 11.27 7.13
N PHE A 121 9.02 11.35 6.58
CA PHE A 121 10.24 11.49 7.37
C PHE A 121 10.97 12.75 6.98
N LEU A 122 11.65 13.37 7.96
CA LEU A 122 12.57 14.44 7.68
C LEU A 122 13.85 13.87 7.06
N SER A 123 14.33 14.52 6.00
CA SER A 123 15.56 14.12 5.31
C SER A 123 16.74 13.90 6.25
N ASP A 124 16.91 14.80 7.21
CA ASP A 124 18.00 14.75 8.18
C ASP A 124 17.96 13.50 9.03
N SER A 125 16.77 12.98 9.29
CA SER A 125 16.60 11.77 10.08
C SER A 125 17.16 10.54 9.36
N PHE A 126 17.02 10.47 8.05
CA PHE A 126 17.65 9.42 7.26
C PHE A 126 19.16 9.58 7.22
N LYS A 127 19.65 10.81 7.05
CA LYS A 127 21.06 11.12 6.96
C LYS A 127 21.82 10.70 8.21
N TYR A 128 21.21 10.87 9.38
CA TYR A 128 21.81 10.52 10.66
C TYR A 128 21.32 9.18 11.21
N ASN A 129 20.61 8.40 10.41
CA ASN A 129 20.10 7.08 10.78
C ASN A 129 19.29 7.09 12.07
N ARG A 130 18.47 8.11 12.26
CA ARG A 130 17.61 8.22 13.44
C ARG A 130 16.44 7.27 13.32
N LYS A 131 16.23 6.44 14.35
CA LYS A 131 15.17 5.44 14.34
C LYS A 131 13.88 5.89 15.01
N SER A 132 13.88 7.06 15.62
CA SER A 132 12.72 7.62 16.33
C SER A 132 11.82 8.45 15.40
N LEU A 133 11.70 8.04 14.17
CA LEU A 133 10.86 8.72 13.20
C LEU A 133 9.41 8.32 13.33
N TYR A 134 8.53 9.26 13.05
CA TYR A 134 7.10 9.04 13.11
C TYR A 134 6.54 9.01 11.71
N ALA A 135 5.66 8.05 11.46
CA ALA A 135 4.76 8.13 10.32
C ALA A 135 3.73 9.21 10.63
N ILE A 136 3.59 10.17 9.73
CA ILE A 136 2.60 11.24 9.88
C ILE A 136 1.27 10.81 9.28
N ASP A 137 1.32 10.11 8.15
CA ASP A 137 0.13 9.61 7.45
C ASP A 137 0.36 8.16 7.04
N GLU A 138 -0.66 7.35 7.22
CA GLU A 138 -0.68 5.96 6.81
C GLU A 138 -1.78 5.71 5.78
#